data_ecbc9f93c99a606d0e3146735df0ad0e
#
_entry.id   ecbc9f93c99a606d0e3146735df0ad0e
#
_cell.length_a   1.000
_cell.length_b   1.000
_cell.length_c   1.000
_cell.angle_alpha   90.00
_cell.angle_beta   90.00
_cell.angle_gamma   90.00
#
_symmetry.space_group_name_H-M   'P 1'
#
loop_
_entity.id
_entity.type
_entity.pdbx_description
1 polymer ?
#
loop_
_entity_poly.entity_id
_entity_poly.type
_entity_poly.pdbx_seq_one_letter_code
_entity_poly.pdbx_strand_id
1 'polypeptide(L)'
;IVSEEVLEKVGPAANSGKSIFLFGPPGNGKTAISEAVGRVVLGSSMYIPYAVDIDGQIVRVYDSVNHEVLEDDEYRGTGSVSNRPDPRWVKIKRPVVMVGGELTLETLDLVYDPINKYYEAPFQMKANGGMFLIDDFGRQQVRPADLLNRWIVPLEKRVDFLTLANGRKIEIPFDVMVVFSTNLDPADLVDEA
;
A
#
# COMPACT_ATOMS: atom_id res chain seq x y z
N ILE A 1 -3.59 18.68 -15.26
CA ILE A 1 -2.73 19.63 -14.49
C ILE A 1 -3.49 19.89 -13.21
N VAL A 2 -2.91 19.52 -12.06
CA VAL A 2 -3.49 19.79 -10.73
C VAL A 2 -3.38 21.28 -10.47
N SER A 3 -4.46 21.92 -10.01
CA SER A 3 -4.43 23.36 -9.72
C SER A 3 -3.57 23.68 -8.51
N GLU A 4 -3.00 24.88 -8.46
CA GLU A 4 -2.14 25.34 -7.35
C GLU A 4 -2.90 25.31 -6.01
N GLU A 5 -4.17 25.66 -6.02
CA GLU A 5 -5.05 25.60 -4.85
C GLU A 5 -5.20 24.17 -4.27
N VAL A 6 -5.25 23.15 -5.13
CA VAL A 6 -5.28 21.74 -4.69
C VAL A 6 -3.94 21.33 -4.10
N LEU A 7 -2.83 21.73 -4.70
CA LEU A 7 -1.50 21.45 -4.18
C LEU A 7 -1.26 22.10 -2.81
N GLU A 8 -1.74 23.33 -2.59
CA GLU A 8 -1.66 24.02 -1.30
C GLU A 8 -2.43 23.30 -0.19
N LYS A 9 -3.58 22.69 -0.52
CA LYS A 9 -4.38 21.90 0.44
C LYS A 9 -3.82 20.50 0.70
N VAL A 10 -3.36 19.86 -0.35
CA VAL A 10 -2.89 18.46 -0.30
C VAL A 10 -1.46 18.36 0.26
N GLY A 11 -0.60 19.34 0.00
CA GLY A 11 0.78 19.33 0.45
C GLY A 11 0.94 19.14 1.97
N PRO A 12 0.31 19.96 2.82
CA PRO A 12 0.34 19.79 4.27
C PRO A 12 -0.24 18.46 4.75
N ALA A 13 -1.33 17.98 4.11
CA ALA A 13 -1.94 16.70 4.44
C ALA A 13 -0.98 15.55 4.14
N ALA A 14 -0.32 15.59 2.99
CA ALA A 14 0.65 14.60 2.57
C ALA A 14 1.89 14.56 3.48
N ASN A 15 2.40 15.74 3.87
CA ASN A 15 3.54 15.85 4.79
C ASN A 15 3.20 15.46 6.23
N SER A 16 1.94 15.40 6.60
CA SER A 16 1.52 15.00 7.95
C SER A 16 1.81 13.53 8.28
N GLY A 17 2.07 12.69 7.27
CA GLY A 17 2.24 11.25 7.42
C GLY A 17 0.96 10.51 7.86
N LYS A 18 -0.18 11.21 7.84
CA LYS A 18 -1.49 10.66 8.20
C LYS A 18 -2.24 10.21 6.95
N SER A 19 -3.34 9.47 7.16
CA SER A 19 -4.25 9.11 6.08
C SER A 19 -4.92 10.34 5.49
N ILE A 20 -5.19 10.30 4.18
CA ILE A 20 -5.82 11.38 3.43
C ILE A 20 -7.18 10.90 2.94
N PHE A 21 -8.19 11.76 3.08
CA PHE A 21 -9.52 11.51 2.54
C PHE A 21 -9.81 12.52 1.43
N LEU A 22 -9.95 12.03 0.19
CA LEU A 22 -10.27 12.84 -0.99
C LEU A 22 -11.70 12.57 -1.41
N PHE A 23 -12.56 13.57 -1.28
CA PHE A 23 -13.95 13.43 -1.66
C PHE A 23 -14.38 14.54 -2.63
N GLY A 24 -15.42 14.28 -3.41
CA GLY A 24 -16.00 15.25 -4.34
C GLY A 24 -16.61 14.59 -5.56
N PRO A 25 -17.27 15.36 -6.44
CA PRO A 25 -17.94 14.85 -7.63
C PRO A 25 -17.04 14.00 -8.53
N PRO A 26 -17.59 13.06 -9.31
CA PRO A 26 -16.83 12.28 -10.27
C PRO A 26 -16.20 13.18 -11.33
N GLY A 27 -15.08 12.75 -11.90
CA GLY A 27 -14.39 13.49 -12.97
C GLY A 27 -13.45 14.62 -12.51
N ASN A 28 -13.33 14.89 -11.22
CA ASN A 28 -12.45 15.96 -10.68
C ASN A 28 -10.98 15.50 -10.50
N GLY A 29 -10.59 14.37 -11.08
CA GLY A 29 -9.19 13.92 -11.09
C GLY A 29 -8.64 13.49 -9.73
N LYS A 30 -9.49 13.03 -8.79
CA LYS A 30 -9.07 12.57 -7.46
C LYS A 30 -7.98 11.50 -7.54
N THR A 31 -8.15 10.49 -8.39
CA THR A 31 -7.16 9.42 -8.61
C THR A 31 -5.83 9.99 -9.10
N ALA A 32 -5.87 10.90 -10.10
CA ALA A 32 -4.67 11.56 -10.61
C ALA A 32 -3.96 12.43 -9.56
N ILE A 33 -4.73 13.07 -8.68
CA ILE A 33 -4.20 13.85 -7.54
C ILE A 33 -3.52 12.91 -6.56
N SER A 34 -4.16 11.79 -6.20
CA SER A 34 -3.60 10.78 -5.30
C SER A 34 -2.27 10.22 -5.82
N GLU A 35 -2.22 9.85 -7.08
CA GLU A 35 -0.98 9.37 -7.71
C GLU A 35 0.12 10.44 -7.75
N ALA A 36 -0.24 11.69 -8.04
CA ALA A 36 0.72 12.80 -8.04
C ALA A 36 1.29 13.04 -6.64
N VAL A 37 0.46 12.98 -5.60
CA VAL A 37 0.88 13.06 -4.20
C VAL A 37 1.86 11.94 -3.86
N GLY A 38 1.52 10.70 -4.21
CA GLY A 38 2.41 9.57 -3.99
C GLY A 38 3.79 9.77 -4.62
N ARG A 39 3.84 10.24 -5.86
CA ARG A 39 5.11 10.50 -6.57
C ARG A 39 5.97 11.60 -5.94
N VAL A 40 5.33 12.64 -5.41
CA VAL A 40 6.04 13.82 -4.85
C VAL A 40 6.51 13.55 -3.43
N VAL A 41 5.67 12.91 -2.61
CA VAL A 41 5.89 12.79 -1.16
C VAL A 41 6.78 11.60 -0.81
N LEU A 42 6.65 10.48 -1.55
CA LEU A 42 7.28 9.22 -1.16
C LEU A 42 8.74 9.06 -1.61
N GLY A 43 9.26 9.98 -2.44
CA GLY A 43 10.60 9.84 -2.99
C GLY A 43 10.69 8.83 -4.14
N SER A 44 11.93 8.52 -4.60
CA SER A 44 12.12 7.89 -5.91
C SER A 44 12.16 6.36 -5.88
N SER A 45 12.81 5.75 -4.91
CA SER A 45 13.02 4.29 -4.90
C SER A 45 13.26 3.72 -3.52
N MET A 46 13.14 2.40 -3.41
CA MET A 46 13.47 1.61 -2.22
C MET A 46 13.85 0.18 -2.61
N TYR A 47 14.46 -0.54 -1.69
CA TYR A 47 14.68 -1.98 -1.81
C TYR A 47 13.65 -2.74 -1.00
N ILE A 48 13.08 -3.79 -1.61
CA ILE A 48 12.20 -4.74 -0.92
C ILE A 48 12.73 -6.17 -1.10
N PRO A 49 12.49 -7.08 -0.15
CA PRO A 49 12.81 -8.49 -0.36
C PRO A 49 11.79 -9.12 -1.33
N TYR A 50 12.22 -10.13 -2.09
CA TYR A 50 11.27 -10.92 -2.88
C TYR A 50 10.28 -11.66 -1.99
N ALA A 51 10.77 -12.18 -0.88
CA ALA A 51 9.97 -12.86 0.13
C ALA A 51 10.62 -12.72 1.51
N VAL A 52 9.86 -12.92 2.55
CA VAL A 52 10.32 -12.98 3.94
C VAL A 52 9.98 -14.33 4.55
N ASP A 53 10.85 -14.83 5.41
CA ASP A 53 10.57 -15.99 6.26
C ASP A 53 10.03 -15.47 7.60
N ILE A 54 8.85 -15.95 7.97
CA ILE A 54 8.22 -15.65 9.25
C ILE A 54 7.91 -16.98 9.93
N ASP A 55 8.70 -17.36 10.92
CA ASP A 55 8.56 -18.62 11.66
C ASP A 55 8.55 -19.87 10.76
N GLY A 56 9.40 -19.91 9.75
CA GLY A 56 9.49 -21.02 8.79
C GLY A 56 8.39 -20.99 7.72
N GLN A 57 7.62 -19.93 7.64
CA GLN A 57 6.62 -19.70 6.59
C GLN A 57 7.10 -18.62 5.64
N ILE A 58 7.12 -18.95 4.35
CA ILE A 58 7.52 -18.00 3.31
C ILE A 58 6.34 -17.09 2.97
N VAL A 59 6.54 -15.79 3.06
CA VAL A 59 5.57 -14.78 2.61
C VAL A 59 6.17 -14.03 1.44
N ARG A 60 5.55 -14.15 0.26
CA ARG A 60 5.97 -13.44 -0.95
C ARG A 60 5.52 -11.98 -0.87
N VAL A 61 6.48 -11.08 -0.90
CA VAL A 61 6.26 -9.62 -0.82
C VAL A 61 6.27 -9.00 -2.21
N TYR A 62 7.30 -9.33 -3.02
CA TYR A 62 7.41 -8.78 -4.36
C TYR A 62 6.29 -9.29 -5.28
N ASP A 63 5.68 -8.35 -5.98
CA ASP A 63 4.61 -8.59 -6.95
C ASP A 63 4.81 -7.67 -8.16
N SER A 64 5.02 -8.25 -9.33
CA SER A 64 5.27 -7.52 -10.57
C SER A 64 4.08 -6.65 -11.05
N VAL A 65 2.89 -6.87 -10.52
CA VAL A 65 1.71 -6.04 -10.81
C VAL A 65 1.76 -4.73 -10.02
N ASN A 66 2.17 -4.80 -8.76
CA ASN A 66 2.17 -3.68 -7.83
C ASN A 66 3.53 -2.98 -7.68
N HIS A 67 4.62 -3.62 -8.15
CA HIS A 67 5.99 -3.13 -7.96
C HIS A 67 6.70 -2.93 -9.30
N GLU A 68 7.04 -1.68 -9.59
CA GLU A 68 7.84 -1.30 -10.75
C GLU A 68 9.34 -1.44 -10.41
N VAL A 69 10.01 -2.41 -11.04
CA VAL A 69 11.45 -2.64 -10.84
C VAL A 69 12.26 -1.55 -11.51
N LEU A 70 13.26 -1.04 -10.80
CA LEU A 70 14.25 -0.11 -11.32
C LEU A 70 15.57 -0.85 -11.58
N GLU A 71 16.17 -0.57 -12.72
CA GLU A 71 17.53 -1.03 -12.97
C GLU A 71 18.52 -0.32 -12.04
N ASP A 72 19.45 -1.08 -11.49
CA ASP A 72 20.46 -0.55 -10.57
C ASP A 72 21.68 -0.14 -11.39
N ASP A 73 21.66 1.08 -11.94
CA ASP A 73 22.73 1.61 -12.79
C ASP A 73 24.07 1.80 -12.05
N GLU A 74 24.05 1.90 -10.72
CA GLU A 74 25.29 2.02 -9.91
C GLU A 74 26.21 0.80 -10.03
N TYR A 75 25.68 -0.34 -10.49
CA TYR A 75 26.44 -1.60 -10.58
C TYR A 75 26.88 -1.96 -12.02
N ARG A 76 26.52 -1.16 -13.02
CA ARG A 76 26.88 -1.44 -14.44
C ARG A 76 28.35 -1.20 -14.78
N GLY A 77 29.18 -0.66 -13.88
CA GLY A 77 30.53 -0.21 -14.23
C GLY A 77 31.70 -0.75 -13.40
N THR A 78 31.47 -1.36 -12.27
CA THR A 78 32.56 -1.80 -11.38
C THR A 78 32.71 -3.31 -11.42
N GLY A 79 33.74 -3.80 -12.11
CA GLY A 79 34.09 -5.24 -12.21
C GLY A 79 34.47 -5.92 -10.86
N SER A 80 34.16 -5.31 -9.72
CA SER A 80 34.41 -5.86 -8.39
C SER A 80 33.21 -6.66 -7.90
N VAL A 81 33.40 -7.94 -7.66
CA VAL A 81 32.40 -8.88 -7.12
C VAL A 81 31.90 -8.46 -5.73
N SER A 82 32.66 -7.63 -5.01
CA SER A 82 32.37 -7.21 -3.63
C SER A 82 31.23 -6.19 -3.49
N ASN A 83 30.72 -5.63 -4.59
CA ASN A 83 29.72 -4.56 -4.57
C ASN A 83 28.40 -4.93 -5.24
N ARG A 84 28.12 -6.22 -5.48
CA ARG A 84 26.82 -6.64 -6.04
C ARG A 84 25.74 -6.55 -4.98
N PRO A 85 24.54 -6.01 -5.31
CA PRO A 85 23.41 -6.02 -4.38
C PRO A 85 23.04 -7.48 -4.06
N ASP A 86 22.56 -7.69 -2.85
CA ASP A 86 22.07 -9.00 -2.42
C ASP A 86 20.91 -9.43 -3.36
N PRO A 87 21.01 -10.59 -4.05
CA PRO A 87 19.99 -11.02 -5.02
C PRO A 87 18.64 -11.36 -4.38
N ARG A 88 18.54 -11.37 -3.06
CA ARG A 88 17.28 -11.55 -2.33
C ARG A 88 16.44 -10.26 -2.30
N TRP A 89 17.02 -9.13 -2.67
CA TRP A 89 16.38 -7.82 -2.68
C TRP A 89 16.23 -7.29 -4.09
N VAL A 90 15.17 -6.54 -4.32
CA VAL A 90 14.90 -5.88 -5.59
C VAL A 90 14.71 -4.39 -5.36
N LYS A 91 15.34 -3.57 -6.19
CA LYS A 91 15.12 -2.12 -6.20
C LYS A 91 13.85 -1.82 -6.97
N ILE A 92 12.94 -1.14 -6.32
CA ILE A 92 11.67 -0.75 -6.90
C ILE A 92 11.46 0.75 -6.77
N LYS A 93 10.64 1.31 -7.63
CA LYS A 93 10.01 2.60 -7.39
C LYS A 93 9.12 2.49 -6.16
N ARG A 94 9.04 3.55 -5.35
CA ARG A 94 8.16 3.54 -4.20
C ARG A 94 6.75 3.09 -4.60
N PRO A 95 6.19 2.07 -3.94
CA PRO A 95 4.95 1.45 -4.38
C PRO A 95 3.75 2.39 -4.20
N VAL A 96 2.90 2.42 -5.20
CA VAL A 96 1.57 3.02 -5.15
C VAL A 96 0.59 1.90 -5.50
N VAL A 97 0.12 1.21 -4.48
CA VAL A 97 -0.84 0.13 -4.64
C VAL A 97 -2.24 0.71 -4.64
N MET A 98 -2.97 0.49 -5.73
CA MET A 98 -4.33 0.99 -5.90
C MET A 98 -5.30 -0.18 -5.97
N VAL A 99 -6.40 -0.06 -5.22
CA VAL A 99 -7.51 -1.01 -5.20
C VAL A 99 -8.82 -0.29 -5.34
N GLY A 100 -9.79 -0.93 -5.97
CA GLY A 100 -11.14 -0.41 -6.18
C GLY A 100 -12.21 -1.31 -5.58
N GLY A 101 -13.25 -1.59 -6.35
CA GLY A 101 -14.40 -2.40 -5.93
C GLY A 101 -14.10 -3.86 -5.60
N GLU A 102 -12.96 -4.38 -6.04
CA GLU A 102 -12.50 -5.75 -5.76
C GLU A 102 -11.99 -5.96 -4.33
N LEU A 103 -11.79 -4.89 -3.55
CA LEU A 103 -11.29 -4.98 -2.19
C LEU A 103 -12.26 -5.74 -1.28
N THR A 104 -11.74 -6.77 -0.61
CA THR A 104 -12.44 -7.55 0.41
C THR A 104 -11.60 -7.63 1.69
N LEU A 105 -12.18 -8.03 2.82
CA LEU A 105 -11.40 -8.24 4.05
C LEU A 105 -10.38 -9.36 3.90
N GLU A 106 -10.65 -10.36 3.06
CA GLU A 106 -9.74 -11.48 2.79
C GLU A 106 -8.48 -11.01 2.06
N THR A 107 -8.60 -10.04 1.16
CA THR A 107 -7.44 -9.47 0.43
C THR A 107 -6.54 -8.61 1.31
N LEU A 108 -6.99 -8.30 2.53
CA LEU A 108 -6.22 -7.62 3.58
C LEU A 108 -5.59 -8.59 4.59
N ASP A 109 -5.64 -9.89 4.34
CA ASP A 109 -4.94 -10.90 5.13
C ASP A 109 -4.03 -11.77 4.23
N LEU A 110 -3.24 -12.63 4.83
CA LEU A 110 -2.36 -13.55 4.10
C LEU A 110 -3.17 -14.61 3.35
N VAL A 111 -2.87 -14.78 2.08
CA VAL A 111 -3.49 -15.83 1.26
C VAL A 111 -2.51 -16.99 1.08
N TYR A 112 -2.86 -18.17 1.59
CA TYR A 112 -2.01 -19.35 1.49
C TYR A 112 -2.19 -20.04 0.13
N ASP A 113 -1.07 -20.25 -0.57
CA ASP A 113 -1.02 -21.08 -1.78
C ASP A 113 -0.64 -22.54 -1.38
N PRO A 114 -1.58 -23.48 -1.40
CA PRO A 114 -1.32 -24.86 -0.97
C PRO A 114 -0.47 -25.65 -1.96
N ILE A 115 -0.39 -25.22 -3.22
CA ILE A 115 0.39 -25.90 -4.26
C ILE A 115 1.86 -25.55 -4.09
N ASN A 116 2.16 -24.26 -4.00
CA ASN A 116 3.52 -23.75 -3.93
C ASN A 116 4.03 -23.56 -2.49
N LYS A 117 3.16 -23.77 -1.49
CA LYS A 117 3.46 -23.75 -0.05
C LYS A 117 4.09 -22.43 0.43
N TYR A 118 3.57 -21.31 -0.03
CA TYR A 118 3.91 -19.99 0.46
C TYR A 118 2.65 -19.14 0.69
N TYR A 119 2.81 -18.03 1.35
CA TYR A 119 1.76 -17.03 1.52
C TYR A 119 1.97 -15.88 0.56
N GLU A 120 0.89 -15.38 -0.02
CA GLU A 120 0.87 -14.11 -0.71
C GLU A 120 0.65 -13.00 0.30
N ALA A 121 1.48 -11.96 0.26
CA ALA A 121 1.32 -10.79 1.10
C ALA A 121 0.07 -9.99 0.70
N PRO A 122 -0.68 -9.43 1.67
CA PRO A 122 -1.82 -8.56 1.38
C PRO A 122 -1.38 -7.21 0.81
N PHE A 123 -2.33 -6.47 0.25
CA PHE A 123 -2.05 -5.20 -0.42
C PHE A 123 -1.33 -4.19 0.46
N GLN A 124 -1.72 -4.03 1.73
CA GLN A 124 -1.06 -3.08 2.64
C GLN A 124 0.39 -3.46 2.93
N MET A 125 0.73 -4.75 2.95
CA MET A 125 2.11 -5.19 3.10
C MET A 125 2.93 -4.91 1.83
N LYS A 126 2.33 -5.09 0.65
CA LYS A 126 2.95 -4.72 -0.64
C LYS A 126 3.13 -3.20 -0.79
N ALA A 127 2.23 -2.41 -0.18
CA ALA A 127 2.30 -0.95 -0.18
C ALA A 127 3.28 -0.38 0.86
N ASN A 128 3.89 -1.20 1.71
CA ASN A 128 4.76 -0.73 2.79
C ASN A 128 5.92 0.14 2.27
N GLY A 129 6.19 1.24 2.95
CA GLY A 129 7.13 2.28 2.53
C GLY A 129 6.60 3.17 1.39
N GLY A 130 5.35 3.02 1.00
CA GLY A 130 4.70 3.74 -0.09
C GLY A 130 3.28 4.19 0.21
N MET A 131 2.40 4.07 -0.77
CA MET A 131 1.01 4.51 -0.67
C MET A 131 0.04 3.38 -1.00
N PHE A 132 -1.05 3.32 -0.26
CA PHE A 132 -2.19 2.47 -0.51
C PHE A 132 -3.41 3.34 -0.81
N LEU A 133 -3.84 3.33 -2.06
CA LEU A 133 -4.98 4.10 -2.54
C LEU A 133 -6.20 3.21 -2.66
N ILE A 134 -7.26 3.54 -1.93
CA ILE A 134 -8.57 2.91 -2.06
C ILE A 134 -9.45 3.85 -2.88
N ASP A 135 -9.64 3.48 -4.13
CA ASP A 135 -10.46 4.27 -5.04
C ASP A 135 -11.94 3.85 -4.95
N ASP A 136 -12.84 4.80 -5.22
CA ASP A 136 -14.29 4.63 -5.06
C ASP A 136 -14.69 4.08 -3.68
N PHE A 137 -14.04 4.56 -2.61
CA PHE A 137 -14.33 4.14 -1.23
C PHE A 137 -15.82 4.27 -0.91
N GLY A 138 -16.39 3.21 -0.35
CA GLY A 138 -17.82 3.07 -0.12
C GLY A 138 -18.56 2.28 -1.20
N ARG A 139 -17.87 1.85 -2.27
CA ARG A 139 -18.42 0.99 -3.34
C ARG A 139 -17.76 -0.38 -3.42
N GLN A 140 -16.90 -0.71 -2.45
CA GLN A 140 -16.29 -2.03 -2.32
C GLN A 140 -17.35 -3.08 -1.92
N GLN A 141 -16.98 -4.35 -2.06
CA GLN A 141 -17.79 -5.47 -1.55
C GLN A 141 -17.84 -5.49 -0.01
N VAL A 142 -16.83 -4.93 0.64
CA VAL A 142 -16.77 -4.76 2.11
C VAL A 142 -17.43 -3.43 2.49
N ARG A 143 -18.21 -3.46 3.59
CA ARG A 143 -18.83 -2.22 4.08
C ARG A 143 -17.76 -1.24 4.58
N PRO A 144 -17.93 0.07 4.35
CA PRO A 144 -16.98 1.08 4.81
C PRO A 144 -16.64 0.98 6.30
N ALA A 145 -17.65 0.76 7.15
CA ALA A 145 -17.46 0.60 8.57
C ALA A 145 -16.58 -0.60 8.95
N ASP A 146 -16.74 -1.74 8.29
CA ASP A 146 -15.93 -2.95 8.56
C ASP A 146 -14.47 -2.72 8.16
N LEU A 147 -14.24 -2.04 7.03
CA LEU A 147 -12.90 -1.69 6.56
C LEU A 147 -12.22 -0.69 7.49
N LEU A 148 -12.92 0.37 7.91
CA LEU A 148 -12.40 1.36 8.86
C LEU A 148 -12.08 0.71 10.20
N ASN A 149 -12.97 -0.14 10.73
CA ASN A 149 -12.75 -0.88 11.98
C ASN A 149 -11.53 -1.80 11.88
N ARG A 150 -11.31 -2.47 10.74
CA ARG A 150 -10.14 -3.31 10.51
C ARG A 150 -8.84 -2.51 10.59
N TRP A 151 -8.90 -1.22 10.25
CA TRP A 151 -7.71 -0.37 10.12
C TRP A 151 -7.49 0.63 11.26
N ILE A 152 -8.33 0.64 12.29
CA ILE A 152 -8.11 1.48 13.49
C ILE A 152 -6.69 1.27 14.02
N VAL A 153 -6.33 0.02 14.32
CA VAL A 153 -5.02 -0.31 14.90
C VAL A 153 -3.86 0.01 13.95
N PRO A 154 -3.87 -0.41 12.67
CA PRO A 154 -2.84 -0.05 11.72
C PRO A 154 -2.60 1.45 11.56
N LEU A 155 -3.67 2.23 11.49
CA LEU A 155 -3.57 3.68 11.31
C LEU A 155 -3.07 4.41 12.57
N GLU A 156 -3.44 3.92 13.76
CA GLU A 156 -3.03 4.52 15.03
C GLU A 156 -1.62 4.08 15.47
N LYS A 157 -1.37 2.77 15.45
CA LYS A 157 -0.15 2.17 16.03
C LYS A 157 0.95 1.89 15.02
N ARG A 158 0.67 2.04 13.73
CA ARG A 158 1.63 1.72 12.65
C ARG A 158 2.08 0.26 12.64
N VAL A 159 1.23 -0.63 13.12
CA VAL A 159 1.40 -2.08 13.07
C VAL A 159 0.13 -2.75 12.60
N ASP A 160 0.24 -3.84 11.86
CA ASP A 160 -0.89 -4.67 11.46
C ASP A 160 -0.68 -6.11 11.94
N PHE A 161 -1.78 -6.82 12.14
CA PHE A 161 -1.79 -8.21 12.58
C PHE A 161 -2.42 -9.07 11.48
N LEU A 162 -1.61 -9.97 10.93
CA LEU A 162 -2.03 -10.91 9.89
C LEU A 162 -2.14 -12.31 10.48
N THR A 163 -2.97 -13.15 9.85
CA THR A 163 -3.26 -14.49 10.35
C THR A 163 -2.71 -15.54 9.39
N LEU A 164 -1.87 -16.43 9.92
CA LEU A 164 -1.41 -17.62 9.20
C LEU A 164 -2.52 -18.69 9.15
N ALA A 165 -2.48 -19.61 8.19
CA ALA A 165 -3.44 -20.69 8.03
C ALA A 165 -3.57 -21.61 9.26
N ASN A 166 -2.54 -21.67 10.11
CA ASN A 166 -2.58 -22.38 11.40
C ASN A 166 -3.24 -21.57 12.53
N GLY A 167 -3.81 -20.40 12.24
CA GLY A 167 -4.44 -19.50 13.20
C GLY A 167 -3.48 -18.61 14.00
N ARG A 168 -2.17 -18.76 13.80
CA ARG A 168 -1.19 -17.90 14.48
C ARG A 168 -1.21 -16.50 13.89
N LYS A 169 -1.18 -15.48 14.75
CA LYS A 169 -1.06 -14.09 14.36
C LYS A 169 0.39 -13.66 14.31
N ILE A 170 0.72 -12.89 13.29
CA ILE A 170 2.01 -12.23 13.13
C ILE A 170 1.81 -10.72 13.10
N GLU A 171 2.75 -10.00 13.68
CA GLU A 171 2.78 -8.54 13.65
C GLU A 171 3.69 -8.09 12.50
N ILE A 172 3.21 -7.15 11.69
CA ILE A 172 3.98 -6.53 10.63
C ILE A 172 3.99 -5.01 10.77
N PRO A 173 5.04 -4.32 10.35
CA PRO A 173 5.04 -2.86 10.29
C PRO A 173 3.99 -2.37 9.29
N PHE A 174 3.33 -1.26 9.59
CA PHE A 174 2.37 -0.58 8.73
C PHE A 174 2.86 0.84 8.44
N ASP A 175 3.92 0.94 7.62
CA ASP A 175 4.47 2.22 7.19
C ASP A 175 3.93 2.59 5.82
N VAL A 176 2.64 2.89 5.79
CA VAL A 176 1.87 3.14 4.57
C VAL A 176 1.14 4.47 4.68
N MET A 177 1.21 5.29 3.63
CA MET A 177 0.28 6.41 3.46
C MET A 177 -1.01 5.88 2.85
N VAL A 178 -2.10 5.89 3.62
CA VAL A 178 -3.42 5.46 3.12
C VAL A 178 -4.17 6.66 2.57
N VAL A 179 -4.69 6.50 1.34
CA VAL A 179 -5.52 7.52 0.68
C VAL A 179 -6.86 6.89 0.32
N PHE A 180 -7.93 7.48 0.84
CA PHE A 180 -9.29 7.13 0.48
C PHE A 180 -9.81 8.12 -0.55
N SER A 181 -10.26 7.63 -1.70
CA SER A 181 -10.89 8.44 -2.75
C SER A 181 -12.36 8.05 -2.89
N THR A 182 -13.28 9.00 -2.80
CA THR A 182 -14.71 8.72 -2.88
C THR A 182 -15.49 9.81 -3.57
N ASN A 183 -16.64 9.45 -4.11
CA ASN A 183 -17.67 10.40 -4.60
C ASN A 183 -18.77 10.64 -3.56
N LEU A 184 -18.75 9.92 -2.44
CA LEU A 184 -19.74 10.03 -1.37
C LEU A 184 -19.33 11.14 -0.39
N ASP A 185 -20.31 11.75 0.28
CA ASP A 185 -20.02 12.66 1.38
C ASP A 185 -19.47 11.87 2.57
N PRO A 186 -18.36 12.29 3.18
CA PRO A 186 -17.85 11.64 4.39
C PRO A 186 -18.89 11.52 5.52
N ALA A 187 -19.84 12.45 5.62
CA ALA A 187 -20.92 12.37 6.59
C ALA A 187 -21.82 11.13 6.37
N ASP A 188 -22.13 10.82 5.11
CA ASP A 188 -22.96 9.66 4.76
C ASP A 188 -22.26 8.33 5.09
N LEU A 189 -20.92 8.32 5.04
CA LEU A 189 -20.12 7.13 5.36
C LEU A 189 -20.04 6.83 6.87
N VAL A 190 -20.25 7.84 7.72
CA VAL A 190 -20.22 7.71 9.19
C VAL A 190 -21.57 7.31 9.74
N ASP A 191 -22.65 7.75 9.12
CA ASP A 191 -24.03 7.44 9.57
C ASP A 191 -24.41 5.95 9.35
N GLU A 192 -23.67 5.22 8.51
CA GLU A 192 -23.83 3.76 8.36
C GLU A 192 -23.01 2.94 9.40
N ALA A 193 -22.26 3.60 10.25
CA ALA A 193 -21.43 3.00 11.29
C ALA A 193 -22.04 3.19 12.68
#